data_44203ed29fa7a83130477f9589132eaf
#
_entry.id   44203ed29fa7a83130477f9589132eaf
#
_cell.length_a   1.000
_cell.length_b   1.000
_cell.length_c   1.000
_cell.angle_alpha   90.00
_cell.angle_beta   90.00
_cell.angle_gamma   90.00
#
_symmetry.space_group_name_H-M   'P 1'
#
loop_
_entity.id
_entity.type
_entity.pdbx_description
1 polymer ?
#
loop_
_entity_poly.entity_id
_entity_poly.type
_entity_poly.pdbx_seq_one_letter_code
_entity_poly.pdbx_strand_id
1 'polypeptide(L)'
;MAKTSAIEKNKRRAKLAKQYGAKRAKLKALVMDQKSSMEERFAAQLKLSAMPRNSAPSRVRNRCEVTGRPRAYYRKLKLSRIALRELGNFGEIPGLVKSSW
;
A
#
# COMPACT_ATOMS: atom_id res chain seq x y z
N MET A 1 10.04 -2.27 -17.06
CA MET A 1 8.97 -3.08 -16.44
C MET A 1 9.42 -3.63 -15.09
N ALA A 2 8.52 -3.76 -14.14
CA ALA A 2 8.83 -4.36 -12.85
C ALA A 2 8.90 -5.89 -12.96
N LYS A 3 9.80 -6.50 -12.17
CA LYS A 3 9.88 -7.96 -12.08
C LYS A 3 8.60 -8.54 -11.47
N THR A 4 8.16 -9.67 -11.96
CA THR A 4 6.98 -10.39 -11.44
C THR A 4 7.11 -10.67 -9.94
N SER A 5 8.29 -11.01 -9.47
CA SER A 5 8.57 -11.21 -8.05
C SER A 5 8.27 -10.00 -7.18
N ALA A 6 8.55 -8.78 -7.67
CA ALA A 6 8.27 -7.54 -6.95
C ALA A 6 6.75 -7.27 -6.87
N ILE A 7 6.02 -7.57 -7.93
CA ILE A 7 4.57 -7.45 -7.99
C ILE A 7 3.91 -8.43 -7.02
N GLU A 8 4.30 -9.69 -7.07
CA GLU A 8 3.76 -10.74 -6.19
C GLU A 8 4.09 -10.48 -4.71
N LYS A 9 5.30 -10.00 -4.44
CA LYS A 9 5.69 -9.60 -3.08
C LYS A 9 4.80 -8.47 -2.55
N ASN A 10 4.46 -7.49 -3.39
CA ASN A 10 3.58 -6.39 -3.02
C ASN A 10 2.14 -6.88 -2.77
N LYS A 11 1.61 -7.80 -3.58
CA LYS A 11 0.30 -8.42 -3.37
C LYS A 11 0.24 -9.18 -2.04
N ARG A 12 1.30 -9.92 -1.72
CA ARG A 12 1.42 -10.64 -0.44
C ARG A 12 1.43 -9.68 0.75
N ARG A 13 2.16 -8.58 0.66
CA ARG A 13 2.16 -7.51 1.68
C ARG A 13 0.78 -6.89 1.86
N ALA A 14 0.08 -6.59 0.77
CA ALA A 14 -1.27 -6.04 0.83
C ALA A 14 -2.25 -7.01 1.52
N LYS A 15 -2.16 -8.30 1.21
CA LYS A 15 -2.98 -9.34 1.85
C LYS A 15 -2.71 -9.43 3.35
N LEU A 16 -1.44 -9.46 3.76
CA LEU A 16 -1.04 -9.50 5.17
C LEU A 16 -1.44 -8.22 5.91
N ALA A 17 -1.27 -7.05 5.31
CA ALA A 17 -1.66 -5.78 5.89
C ALA A 17 -3.17 -5.72 6.15
N LYS A 18 -3.98 -6.24 5.24
CA LYS A 18 -5.43 -6.35 5.42
C LYS A 18 -5.80 -7.33 6.55
N GLN A 19 -5.14 -8.50 6.57
CA GLN A 19 -5.41 -9.54 7.56
C GLN A 19 -5.07 -9.10 8.99
N TYR A 20 -3.94 -8.46 9.18
CA TYR A 20 -3.46 -8.01 10.50
C TYR A 20 -3.86 -6.58 10.86
N GLY A 21 -4.52 -5.85 9.96
CA GLY A 21 -4.83 -4.44 10.13
C GLY A 21 -5.57 -4.11 11.42
N ALA A 22 -6.63 -4.85 11.72
CA ALA A 22 -7.43 -4.63 12.93
C ALA A 22 -6.63 -4.91 14.21
N LYS A 23 -5.83 -5.99 14.23
CA LYS A 23 -4.98 -6.33 15.38
C LYS A 23 -3.92 -5.27 15.63
N ARG A 24 -3.25 -4.81 14.55
CA ARG A 24 -2.24 -3.76 14.63
C ARG A 24 -2.83 -2.44 15.12
N ALA A 25 -4.00 -2.06 14.63
CA ALA A 25 -4.68 -0.84 15.05
C ALA A 25 -5.02 -0.84 16.54
N LYS A 26 -5.54 -1.95 17.06
CA LYS A 26 -5.85 -2.12 18.50
C LYS A 26 -4.58 -2.00 19.36
N LEU A 27 -3.53 -2.70 18.98
CA LEU A 27 -2.26 -2.67 19.72
C LEU A 27 -1.60 -1.29 19.66
N LYS A 28 -1.64 -0.64 18.52
CA LYS A 28 -1.11 0.71 18.36
C LYS A 28 -1.88 1.73 19.21
N ALA A 29 -3.20 1.63 19.24
CA ALA A 29 -4.04 2.48 20.08
C ALA A 29 -3.69 2.31 21.57
N LEU A 30 -3.49 1.06 22.02
CA LEU A 30 -3.07 0.76 23.40
C LEU A 30 -1.69 1.34 23.73
N VAL A 31 -0.73 1.22 22.82
CA VAL A 31 0.62 1.79 22.99
C VAL A 31 0.58 3.32 23.12
N MET A 32 -0.29 3.97 22.36
CA MET A 32 -0.43 5.43 22.34
C MET A 32 -1.31 5.98 23.46
N ASP A 33 -2.06 5.15 24.15
CA ASP A 33 -2.93 5.56 25.24
C ASP A 33 -2.09 5.95 26.48
N GLN A 34 -2.17 7.22 26.85
CA GLN A 34 -1.46 7.75 28.02
C GLN A 34 -2.09 7.35 29.35
N LYS A 35 -3.35 6.91 29.34
CA LYS A 35 -4.08 6.50 30.54
C LYS A 35 -3.76 5.06 30.96
N SER A 36 -3.24 4.26 30.05
CA SER A 36 -2.85 2.88 30.33
C SER A 36 -1.55 2.81 31.12
N SER A 37 -1.38 1.74 31.90
CA SER A 37 -0.14 1.52 32.66
C SER A 37 1.04 1.29 31.72
N MET A 38 2.25 1.59 32.21
CA MET A 38 3.50 1.35 31.45
C MET A 38 3.67 -0.13 31.08
N GLU A 39 3.29 -1.04 31.98
CA GLU A 39 3.38 -2.48 31.75
C GLU A 39 2.48 -2.95 30.61
N GLU A 40 1.23 -2.49 30.57
CA GLU A 40 0.29 -2.80 29.47
C GLU A 40 0.77 -2.24 28.13
N ARG A 41 1.26 -1.01 28.14
CA ARG A 41 1.83 -0.38 26.93
C ARG A 41 3.05 -1.12 26.41
N PHE A 42 3.94 -1.53 27.31
CA PHE A 42 5.13 -2.30 26.98
C PHE A 42 4.77 -3.69 26.43
N ALA A 43 3.83 -4.39 27.07
CA ALA A 43 3.33 -5.68 26.58
C ALA A 43 2.70 -5.57 25.20
N ALA A 44 1.92 -4.51 24.93
CA ALA A 44 1.35 -4.23 23.62
C ALA A 44 2.44 -3.96 22.57
N GLN A 45 3.48 -3.22 22.93
CA GLN A 45 4.62 -2.95 22.05
C GLN A 45 5.38 -4.23 21.68
N LEU A 46 5.59 -5.13 22.63
CA LEU A 46 6.21 -6.43 22.36
C LEU A 46 5.35 -7.28 21.40
N LYS A 47 4.04 -7.33 21.61
CA LYS A 47 3.11 -8.01 20.68
C LYS A 47 3.13 -7.40 19.29
N LEU A 48 3.21 -6.07 19.19
CA LEU A 48 3.29 -5.36 17.93
C LEU A 48 4.58 -5.67 17.17
N SER A 49 5.71 -5.72 17.88
CA SER A 49 7.01 -6.05 17.27
C SER A 49 7.13 -7.53 16.86
N ALA A 50 6.43 -8.44 17.55
CA ALA A 50 6.39 -9.86 17.20
C ALA A 50 5.55 -10.16 15.93
N MET A 51 4.72 -9.22 15.47
CA MET A 51 3.93 -9.41 14.26
C MET A 51 4.82 -9.47 13.00
N PRO A 52 4.36 -10.17 11.93
CA PRO A 52 5.09 -10.21 10.67
C PRO A 52 5.38 -8.81 10.15
N ARG A 53 6.62 -8.54 9.77
CA ARG A 53 7.03 -7.22 9.26
C ARG A 53 6.27 -6.82 7.99
N ASN A 54 5.95 -7.79 7.13
CA ASN A 54 5.18 -7.56 5.90
C ASN A 54 3.69 -7.27 6.14
N SER A 55 3.21 -7.35 7.37
CA SER A 55 1.85 -6.94 7.76
C SER A 55 1.71 -5.43 7.98
N ALA A 56 2.81 -4.68 7.97
CA ALA A 56 2.78 -3.23 8.10
C ALA A 56 2.22 -2.57 6.82
N PRO A 57 1.18 -1.72 6.93
CA PRO A 57 0.58 -1.07 5.76
C PRO A 57 1.54 -0.11 5.04
N SER A 58 2.52 0.44 5.76
CA SER A 58 3.54 1.32 5.19
C SER A 58 4.45 0.62 4.15
N ARG A 59 4.54 -0.70 4.18
CA ARG A 59 5.32 -1.49 3.23
C ARG A 59 4.60 -1.79 1.93
N VAL A 60 3.29 -1.58 1.88
CA VAL A 60 2.49 -1.74 0.66
C VAL A 60 2.75 -0.53 -0.24
N ARG A 61 3.13 -0.80 -1.48
CA ARG A 61 3.42 0.23 -2.47
C ARG A 61 2.37 0.21 -3.58
N ASN A 62 1.86 1.38 -3.95
CA ASN A 62 1.04 1.50 -5.14
C ASN A 62 1.87 1.20 -6.38
N ARG A 63 1.38 0.30 -7.22
CA ARG A 63 2.03 -0.10 -8.47
C ARG A 63 1.03 -0.05 -9.62
N CYS A 64 1.51 0.31 -10.80
CA CYS A 64 0.71 0.30 -12.01
C CYS A 64 0.10 -1.09 -12.23
N GLU A 65 -1.19 -1.15 -12.51
CA GLU A 65 -1.88 -2.43 -12.74
C GLU A 65 -1.42 -3.13 -14.02
N VAL A 66 -0.96 -2.36 -15.00
CA VAL A 66 -0.51 -2.89 -16.30
C VAL A 66 0.97 -3.30 -16.26
N THR A 67 1.85 -2.42 -15.78
CA THR A 67 3.30 -2.63 -15.86
C THR A 67 3.95 -2.97 -14.54
N GLY A 68 3.29 -2.72 -13.41
CA GLY A 68 3.85 -2.89 -12.07
C GLY A 68 4.83 -1.81 -11.63
N ARG A 69 4.96 -0.73 -12.39
CA ARG A 69 5.86 0.38 -12.06
C ARG A 69 5.44 1.05 -10.74
N PRO A 70 6.37 1.22 -9.76
CA PRO A 70 6.04 1.80 -8.46
C PRO A 70 6.09 3.32 -8.41
N ARG A 71 6.69 3.96 -9.43
CA ARG A 71 6.86 5.41 -9.51
C ARG A 71 5.96 6.01 -10.58
N ALA A 72 5.69 7.30 -10.47
CA ALA A 72 4.84 8.04 -11.40
C ALA A 72 3.46 7.36 -11.57
N TYR A 73 2.83 7.07 -10.44
CA TYR A 73 1.56 6.36 -10.35
C TYR A 73 0.41 7.33 -10.09
N TYR A 74 -0.63 7.25 -10.89
CA TYR A 74 -1.86 8.02 -10.72
C TYR A 74 -2.88 7.20 -9.93
N ARG A 75 -3.16 7.61 -8.70
CA ARG A 75 -4.06 6.87 -7.79
C ARG A 75 -5.47 6.71 -8.35
N LYS A 76 -6.01 7.73 -9.00
CA LYS A 76 -7.35 7.71 -9.56
C LYS A 76 -7.52 6.62 -10.63
N LEU A 77 -6.53 6.46 -11.48
CA LEU A 77 -6.55 5.53 -12.62
C LEU A 77 -5.79 4.23 -12.36
N LYS A 78 -5.02 4.17 -11.28
CA LYS A 78 -4.16 3.04 -10.91
C LYS A 78 -3.15 2.66 -12.01
N LEU A 79 -2.71 3.65 -12.76
CA LEU A 79 -1.78 3.54 -13.88
C LEU A 79 -0.53 4.39 -13.67
N SER A 80 0.58 3.95 -14.25
CA SER A 80 1.78 4.78 -14.36
C SER A 80 1.60 5.84 -15.45
N ARG A 81 2.43 6.89 -15.43
CA ARG A 81 2.42 7.94 -16.46
C ARG A 81 2.59 7.38 -17.89
N ILE A 82 3.40 6.31 -18.02
CA ILE A 82 3.68 5.68 -19.33
C ILE A 82 2.44 4.92 -19.81
N ALA A 83 1.86 4.08 -18.96
CA ALA A 83 0.65 3.34 -19.27
C ALA A 83 -0.54 4.28 -19.52
N LEU A 84 -0.65 5.36 -18.74
CA LEU A 84 -1.68 6.38 -18.94
C LEU A 84 -1.58 7.01 -20.34
N ARG A 85 -0.37 7.39 -20.76
CA ARG A 85 -0.15 7.98 -22.07
C ARG A 85 -0.48 7.01 -23.21
N GLU A 86 -0.02 5.76 -23.10
CA GLU A 86 -0.27 4.74 -24.11
C GLU A 86 -1.77 4.43 -24.26
N LEU A 87 -2.44 4.12 -23.15
CA LEU A 87 -3.87 3.82 -23.15
C LEU A 87 -4.73 5.04 -23.54
N GLY A 88 -4.31 6.23 -23.15
CA GLY A 88 -4.95 7.47 -23.53
C GLY A 88 -4.85 7.73 -25.04
N ASN A 89 -3.71 7.44 -25.66
CA ASN A 89 -3.52 7.55 -27.10
C ASN A 89 -4.39 6.56 -27.89
N PHE A 90 -4.62 5.37 -27.35
CA PHE A 90 -5.52 4.37 -27.92
C PHE A 90 -7.01 4.65 -27.64
N GLY A 91 -7.33 5.67 -26.84
CA GLY A 91 -8.71 6.00 -26.49
C GLY A 91 -9.39 5.02 -25.52
N GLU A 92 -8.61 4.24 -24.78
CA GLU A 92 -9.12 3.21 -23.85
C GLU A 92 -9.50 3.76 -22.48
N ILE A 93 -9.19 5.03 -22.19
CA ILE A 93 -9.51 5.67 -20.90
C ILE A 93 -10.73 6.58 -21.11
N PRO A 94 -11.90 6.24 -20.55
CA PRO A 94 -13.10 7.05 -20.68
C PRO A 94 -12.93 8.40 -19.97
N GLY A 95 -13.38 9.47 -20.60
CA GLY A 95 -13.35 10.83 -20.05
C GLY A 95 -11.98 11.52 -20.11
N LEU A 96 -10.96 10.87 -20.64
CA LEU A 96 -9.65 11.47 -20.82
C LEU A 96 -9.63 12.38 -22.04
N VAL A 97 -9.30 13.65 -21.84
CA VAL A 97 -9.13 14.64 -22.91
C VAL A 97 -7.67 15.10 -22.92
N LYS A 98 -7.04 15.06 -24.09
CA LYS A 98 -5.69 15.61 -24.25
C LYS A 98 -5.76 17.13 -24.18
N SER A 99 -4.90 17.74 -23.37
CA SER A 99 -4.75 19.18 -23.31
C SER A 99 -3.50 19.62 -24.07
N SER A 100 -3.62 20.69 -24.79
CA SER A 100 -2.52 21.39 -25.44
C SER A 100 -2.71 22.89 -25.33
N TRP A 101 -1.63 23.63 -25.18
CA TRP A 101 -1.60 25.07 -25.12
C TRP A 101 -0.35 25.67 -25.77
#